data_709cba59354df843a0b14f77dddc91f3
#
_entry.id   709cba59354df843a0b14f77dddc91f3
#
_cell.length_a   1.000
_cell.length_b   1.000
_cell.length_c   1.000
_cell.angle_alpha   90.00
_cell.angle_beta   90.00
_cell.angle_gamma   90.00
#
_symmetry.space_group_name_H-M   'P 1'
#
loop_
_entity.id
_entity.type
_entity.pdbx_description
1 polymer ?
#
loop_
_entity_poly.entity_id
_entity_poly.type
_entity_poly.pdbx_seq_one_letter_code
_entity_poly.pdbx_strand_id
1 'polypeptide(L)'
;LSQPLAEQVRALAWSAQSVGMTRNHMEDSAFALTMQLLFPEHPVTLGIYMVADGMGGHDNGEVASRLAVQASVKALIEMLILPLDQAQKIPSHQEVFALLEAAFARAQAEVLKNVSGGGTTLTLALLLENDLYFGHIGDSRLYLRSKSAEFQALTQDHSLVRRLVDLGQISDMEAANHPQRNVLFRALGQTDGFKTDLGHYPLTEPTQLLLCTDGLWGLVEEEDLLNTIKAAKADEDIAQALCELANQAGGTDNISVIFVEIR
;
A
#
# COMPACT_ATOMS: atom_id res chain seq x y z
N LEU A 1 39.18 15.51 -9.49
CA LEU A 1 38.81 14.12 -9.23
C LEU A 1 37.34 14.14 -8.84
N SER A 2 36.44 13.89 -9.81
CA SER A 2 35.01 13.75 -9.58
C SER A 2 34.79 12.52 -8.70
N GLN A 3 34.20 12.71 -7.53
CA GLN A 3 33.60 11.57 -6.77
C GLN A 3 32.65 10.84 -7.69
N PRO A 4 32.61 9.49 -7.68
CA PRO A 4 31.54 8.78 -8.39
C PRO A 4 30.22 9.29 -7.84
N LEU A 5 29.31 9.71 -8.74
CA LEU A 5 27.91 9.96 -8.41
C LEU A 5 27.41 8.74 -7.64
N ALA A 6 26.95 8.94 -6.42
CA ALA A 6 26.25 7.88 -5.69
C ALA A 6 25.21 7.29 -6.64
N GLU A 7 25.14 5.96 -6.74
CA GLU A 7 24.16 5.30 -7.61
C GLU A 7 22.78 5.84 -7.26
N GLN A 8 22.21 6.54 -8.23
CA GLN A 8 20.94 7.22 -8.03
C GLN A 8 19.82 6.18 -7.94
N VAL A 9 19.07 6.19 -6.86
CA VAL A 9 17.88 5.35 -6.71
C VAL A 9 16.92 5.61 -7.86
N ARG A 10 16.51 4.57 -8.52
CA ARG A 10 15.48 4.58 -9.57
C ARG A 10 14.34 3.67 -9.18
N ALA A 11 13.12 4.17 -9.28
CA ALA A 11 11.94 3.37 -9.02
C ALA A 11 11.05 3.34 -10.28
N LEU A 12 10.64 2.14 -10.65
CA LEU A 12 9.67 1.89 -11.70
C LEU A 12 8.43 1.27 -11.06
N ALA A 13 7.26 1.76 -11.39
CA ALA A 13 6.00 1.28 -10.84
C ALA A 13 5.04 0.84 -11.93
N TRP A 14 4.39 -0.29 -11.72
CA TRP A 14 3.27 -0.83 -12.50
C TRP A 14 2.06 -0.90 -11.60
N SER A 15 0.89 -0.61 -12.14
CA SER A 15 -0.37 -0.70 -11.39
C SER A 15 -1.46 -1.30 -12.24
N ALA A 16 -2.25 -2.17 -11.65
CA ALA A 16 -3.40 -2.78 -12.30
C ALA A 16 -4.56 -2.90 -11.33
N GLN A 17 -5.77 -2.84 -11.86
CA GLN A 17 -7.00 -3.06 -11.11
C GLN A 17 -7.97 -3.94 -11.92
N SER A 18 -8.74 -4.77 -11.23
CA SER A 18 -9.81 -5.57 -11.80
C SER A 18 -11.02 -5.54 -10.88
N VAL A 19 -12.20 -5.43 -11.44
CA VAL A 19 -13.47 -5.59 -10.69
C VAL A 19 -13.61 -7.00 -10.14
N GLY A 20 -12.80 -7.93 -10.64
CA GLY A 20 -12.96 -9.35 -10.36
C GLY A 20 -14.00 -10.00 -11.26
N MET A 21 -14.33 -11.25 -10.97
CA MET A 21 -15.27 -12.07 -11.78
C MET A 21 -16.68 -12.09 -11.22
N THR A 22 -16.87 -11.65 -9.96
CA THR A 22 -18.16 -11.75 -9.24
C THR A 22 -18.75 -10.40 -8.82
N ARG A 23 -17.92 -9.35 -8.72
CA ARG A 23 -18.36 -7.99 -8.37
C ARG A 23 -18.84 -7.24 -9.61
N ASN A 24 -19.69 -6.23 -9.43
CA ASN A 24 -20.25 -5.44 -10.52
C ASN A 24 -19.66 -4.02 -10.62
N HIS A 25 -18.97 -3.56 -9.59
CA HIS A 25 -18.35 -2.24 -9.50
C HIS A 25 -17.07 -2.30 -8.70
N MET A 26 -16.24 -1.26 -8.84
CA MET A 26 -14.95 -1.12 -8.19
C MET A 26 -15.13 -0.32 -6.90
N GLU A 27 -14.87 -0.94 -5.75
CA GLU A 27 -14.83 -0.27 -4.44
C GLU A 27 -13.41 0.04 -4.01
N ASP A 28 -12.41 -0.54 -4.67
CA ASP A 28 -11.00 -0.25 -4.43
C ASP A 28 -10.58 1.08 -5.08
N SER A 29 -9.56 1.69 -4.49
CA SER A 29 -8.82 2.82 -5.07
C SER A 29 -7.32 2.61 -4.96
N ALA A 30 -6.59 3.02 -5.99
CA ALA A 30 -5.13 2.94 -6.02
C ALA A 30 -4.53 4.26 -6.52
N PHE A 31 -3.30 4.54 -6.09
CA PHE A 31 -2.52 5.69 -6.56
C PHE A 31 -1.04 5.33 -6.61
N ALA A 32 -0.38 5.62 -7.73
CA ALA A 32 1.05 5.44 -7.91
C ALA A 32 1.68 6.69 -8.53
N LEU A 33 2.70 7.21 -7.88
CA LEU A 33 3.50 8.34 -8.36
C LEU A 33 4.97 8.05 -8.10
N THR A 34 5.79 8.16 -9.14
CA THR A 34 7.26 8.21 -9.01
C THR A 34 7.74 9.49 -9.66
N MET A 35 8.55 10.26 -8.95
CA MET A 35 9.09 11.52 -9.45
C MET A 35 10.52 11.74 -8.97
N GLN A 36 11.22 12.67 -9.63
CA GLN A 36 12.52 13.17 -9.20
C GLN A 36 12.44 14.68 -9.00
N LEU A 37 12.92 15.13 -7.86
CA LEU A 37 13.16 16.54 -7.56
C LEU A 37 14.62 16.84 -7.81
N LEU A 38 14.90 17.88 -8.60
CA LEU A 38 16.26 18.25 -8.99
C LEU A 38 16.85 19.19 -7.96
N PHE A 39 17.50 18.63 -6.94
CA PHE A 39 18.25 19.44 -5.97
C PHE A 39 19.65 19.79 -6.53
N PRO A 40 20.29 20.86 -6.04
CA PRO A 40 21.59 21.29 -6.54
C PRO A 40 22.70 20.25 -6.35
N GLU A 41 22.64 19.46 -5.28
CA GLU A 41 23.68 18.46 -4.95
C GLU A 41 23.46 17.16 -5.71
N HIS A 42 22.22 16.66 -5.72
CA HIS A 42 21.81 15.44 -6.43
C HIS A 42 20.28 15.41 -6.58
N PRO A 43 19.75 14.72 -7.60
CA PRO A 43 18.32 14.49 -7.70
C PRO A 43 17.82 13.60 -6.57
N VAL A 44 16.66 13.95 -6.00
CA VAL A 44 15.98 13.19 -4.95
C VAL A 44 14.86 12.38 -5.59
N THR A 45 14.88 11.06 -5.44
CA THR A 45 13.80 10.19 -5.88
C THR A 45 12.71 10.13 -4.80
N LEU A 46 11.47 10.37 -5.22
CA LEU A 46 10.29 10.27 -4.39
C LEU A 46 9.25 9.36 -5.05
N GLY A 47 8.73 8.40 -4.29
CA GLY A 47 7.63 7.52 -4.71
C GLY A 47 6.50 7.55 -3.68
N ILE A 48 5.26 7.62 -4.16
CA ILE A 48 4.05 7.55 -3.33
C ILE A 48 3.15 6.49 -3.95
N TYR A 49 2.89 5.42 -3.22
CA TYR A 49 2.10 4.29 -3.65
C TYR A 49 1.04 3.98 -2.61
N MET A 50 -0.22 3.84 -3.02
CA MET A 50 -1.34 3.60 -2.11
C MET A 50 -2.34 2.64 -2.73
N VAL A 51 -2.86 1.74 -1.90
CA VAL A 51 -4.05 0.95 -2.18
C VAL A 51 -5.04 1.12 -1.03
N ALA A 52 -6.33 1.13 -1.34
CA ALA A 52 -7.41 1.29 -0.40
C ALA A 52 -8.59 0.43 -0.86
N ASP A 53 -9.04 -0.47 0.00
CA ASP A 53 -10.18 -1.36 -0.21
C ASP A 53 -11.40 -0.78 0.48
N GLY A 54 -12.41 -0.45 -0.31
CA GLY A 54 -13.63 0.19 0.17
C GLY A 54 -14.65 -0.83 0.69
N MET A 55 -15.14 -0.61 1.90
CA MET A 55 -16.13 -1.47 2.52
C MET A 55 -17.39 -0.71 2.88
N GLY A 56 -18.54 -1.35 2.71
CA GLY A 56 -19.86 -0.78 3.05
C GLY A 56 -20.88 -1.09 1.98
N GLY A 57 -22.15 -1.10 2.36
CA GLY A 57 -23.23 -1.40 1.38
C GLY A 57 -23.37 -0.29 0.34
N HIS A 58 -23.61 -0.67 -0.92
CA HIS A 58 -23.83 0.23 -2.05
C HIS A 58 -22.57 1.09 -2.37
N ASP A 59 -22.75 2.36 -2.74
CA ASP A 59 -21.68 3.25 -3.20
C ASP A 59 -20.73 3.74 -2.07
N ASN A 60 -20.96 3.36 -0.81
CA ASN A 60 -20.23 3.88 0.34
C ASN A 60 -18.76 3.43 0.37
N GLY A 61 -18.48 2.19 -0.04
CA GLY A 61 -17.11 1.66 -0.13
C GLY A 61 -16.27 2.40 -1.17
N GLU A 62 -16.80 2.54 -2.39
CA GLU A 62 -16.15 3.29 -3.48
C GLU A 62 -15.83 4.73 -3.09
N VAL A 63 -16.80 5.41 -2.47
CA VAL A 63 -16.61 6.80 -2.03
C VAL A 63 -15.55 6.87 -0.91
N ALA A 64 -15.56 5.92 0.04
CA ALA A 64 -14.62 5.91 1.15
C ALA A 64 -13.17 5.71 0.68
N SER A 65 -12.92 4.70 -0.14
CA SER A 65 -11.58 4.40 -0.66
C SER A 65 -11.02 5.57 -1.50
N ARG A 66 -11.84 6.12 -2.39
CA ARG A 66 -11.47 7.26 -3.21
C ARG A 66 -11.15 8.51 -2.38
N LEU A 67 -11.98 8.84 -1.38
CA LEU A 67 -11.74 9.98 -0.50
C LEU A 67 -10.48 9.80 0.35
N ALA A 68 -10.24 8.60 0.87
CA ALA A 68 -9.04 8.28 1.64
C ALA A 68 -7.77 8.51 0.83
N VAL A 69 -7.70 7.98 -0.40
CA VAL A 69 -6.57 8.17 -1.31
C VAL A 69 -6.41 9.65 -1.66
N GLN A 70 -7.47 10.34 -2.07
CA GLN A 70 -7.41 11.75 -2.46
C GLN A 70 -6.95 12.66 -1.31
N ALA A 71 -7.46 12.45 -0.10
CA ALA A 71 -7.08 13.23 1.07
C ALA A 71 -5.62 13.01 1.46
N SER A 72 -5.15 11.77 1.39
CA SER A 72 -3.75 11.41 1.66
C SER A 72 -2.81 12.01 0.62
N VAL A 73 -3.13 11.89 -0.68
CA VAL A 73 -2.35 12.50 -1.76
C VAL A 73 -2.26 14.01 -1.59
N LYS A 74 -3.38 14.69 -1.34
CA LYS A 74 -3.42 16.13 -1.10
C LYS A 74 -2.55 16.52 0.10
N ALA A 75 -2.65 15.77 1.20
CA ALA A 75 -1.82 16.01 2.38
C ALA A 75 -0.32 15.90 2.07
N LEU A 76 0.10 14.85 1.36
CA LEU A 76 1.50 14.65 1.00
C LEU A 76 2.01 15.70 0.01
N ILE A 77 1.19 16.15 -0.95
CA ILE A 77 1.57 17.26 -1.82
C ILE A 77 1.82 18.53 -1.01
N GLU A 78 0.89 18.89 -0.14
CA GLU A 78 0.94 20.15 0.63
C GLU A 78 2.04 20.15 1.70
N MET A 79 2.25 19.01 2.37
CA MET A 79 3.12 18.94 3.56
C MET A 79 4.50 18.33 3.28
N LEU A 80 4.66 17.60 2.18
CA LEU A 80 5.93 16.99 1.81
C LEU A 80 6.48 17.54 0.50
N ILE A 81 5.76 17.37 -0.63
CA ILE A 81 6.31 17.68 -1.96
C ILE A 81 6.62 19.16 -2.11
N LEU A 82 5.66 20.05 -1.80
CA LEU A 82 5.87 21.48 -1.94
C LEU A 82 6.95 22.02 -0.99
N PRO A 83 6.98 21.67 0.31
CA PRO A 83 8.07 22.07 1.19
C PRO A 83 9.43 21.49 0.80
N LEU A 84 9.46 20.25 0.31
CA LEU A 84 10.71 19.59 -0.12
C LEU A 84 11.32 20.32 -1.33
N ASP A 85 10.50 20.70 -2.31
CA ASP A 85 10.94 21.47 -3.49
C ASP A 85 11.44 22.88 -3.09
N GLN A 86 10.72 23.56 -2.19
CA GLN A 86 11.06 24.90 -1.73
C GLN A 86 12.30 24.95 -0.84
N ALA A 87 12.38 24.05 0.14
CA ALA A 87 13.47 24.04 1.12
C ALA A 87 14.73 23.31 0.62
N GLN A 88 14.58 22.43 -0.38
CA GLN A 88 15.62 21.55 -0.91
C GLN A 88 16.37 20.79 0.20
N LYS A 89 15.63 20.37 1.21
CA LYS A 89 16.12 19.67 2.38
C LYS A 89 15.23 18.46 2.68
N ILE A 90 15.87 17.30 2.78
CA ILE A 90 15.19 16.06 3.14
C ILE A 90 14.74 16.11 4.60
N PRO A 91 13.46 15.82 4.91
CA PRO A 91 12.99 15.78 6.27
C PRO A 91 13.61 14.62 7.05
N SER A 92 13.73 14.79 8.36
CA SER A 92 14.15 13.72 9.26
C SER A 92 13.09 12.61 9.33
N HIS A 93 13.49 11.40 9.78
CA HIS A 93 12.56 10.29 9.97
C HIS A 93 11.34 10.67 10.85
N GLN A 94 11.58 11.45 11.92
CA GLN A 94 10.50 11.90 12.80
C GLN A 94 9.52 12.84 12.09
N GLU A 95 10.02 13.74 11.24
CA GLU A 95 9.16 14.62 10.43
C GLU A 95 8.35 13.80 9.42
N VAL A 96 8.96 12.81 8.76
CA VAL A 96 8.23 11.91 7.83
C VAL A 96 7.13 11.13 8.55
N PHE A 97 7.38 10.58 9.73
CA PHE A 97 6.33 9.91 10.51
C PHE A 97 5.19 10.85 10.86
N ALA A 98 5.49 12.08 11.31
CA ALA A 98 4.45 13.08 11.60
C ALA A 98 3.63 13.46 10.34
N LEU A 99 4.27 13.51 9.16
CA LEU A 99 3.58 13.73 7.88
C LEU A 99 2.65 12.58 7.52
N LEU A 100 3.09 11.32 7.71
CA LEU A 100 2.25 10.15 7.47
C LEU A 100 1.05 10.13 8.43
N GLU A 101 1.26 10.35 9.73
CA GLU A 101 0.17 10.46 10.72
C GLU A 101 -0.85 11.52 10.31
N ALA A 102 -0.39 12.70 9.90
CA ALA A 102 -1.25 13.77 9.45
C ALA A 102 -2.01 13.43 8.16
N ALA A 103 -1.39 12.72 7.22
CA ALA A 103 -2.06 12.24 6.00
C ALA A 103 -3.20 11.27 6.31
N PHE A 104 -2.94 10.29 7.19
CA PHE A 104 -3.97 9.35 7.63
C PHE A 104 -5.08 10.03 8.46
N ALA A 105 -4.74 10.98 9.32
CA ALA A 105 -5.74 11.76 10.07
C ALA A 105 -6.64 12.57 9.15
N ARG A 106 -6.10 13.17 8.07
CA ARG A 106 -6.91 13.87 7.05
C ARG A 106 -7.80 12.89 6.29
N ALA A 107 -7.29 11.73 5.91
CA ALA A 107 -8.09 10.69 5.26
C ALA A 107 -9.26 10.24 6.15
N GLN A 108 -8.99 9.96 7.43
CA GLN A 108 -10.01 9.62 8.42
C GLN A 108 -11.09 10.69 8.52
N ALA A 109 -10.67 11.96 8.63
CA ALA A 109 -11.61 13.08 8.75
C ALA A 109 -12.51 13.24 7.52
N GLU A 110 -11.95 13.08 6.31
CA GLU A 110 -12.73 13.18 5.06
C GLU A 110 -13.70 12.00 4.89
N VAL A 111 -13.29 10.77 5.24
CA VAL A 111 -14.17 9.61 5.18
C VAL A 111 -15.32 9.77 6.20
N LEU A 112 -15.02 10.07 7.47
CA LEU A 112 -16.04 10.27 8.51
C LEU A 112 -17.05 11.36 8.17
N LYS A 113 -16.58 12.45 7.53
CA LYS A 113 -17.44 13.58 7.15
C LYS A 113 -18.40 13.26 6.03
N ASN A 114 -18.00 12.44 5.07
CA ASN A 114 -18.70 12.30 3.80
C ASN A 114 -19.33 10.90 3.59
N VAL A 115 -18.97 9.91 4.40
CA VAL A 115 -19.46 8.55 4.27
C VAL A 115 -20.15 8.10 5.56
N SER A 116 -21.41 7.69 5.45
CA SER A 116 -22.18 7.18 6.57
C SER A 116 -22.31 5.64 6.47
N GLY A 117 -21.77 4.92 7.44
CA GLY A 117 -21.86 3.47 7.51
C GLY A 117 -20.99 2.71 6.51
N GLY A 118 -19.97 3.38 5.97
CA GLY A 118 -18.91 2.78 5.15
C GLY A 118 -17.53 3.11 5.72
N GLY A 119 -16.51 2.49 5.14
CA GLY A 119 -15.12 2.69 5.51
C GLY A 119 -14.18 2.19 4.42
N THR A 120 -12.90 2.22 4.70
CA THR A 120 -11.89 1.72 3.77
C THR A 120 -10.61 1.35 4.50
N THR A 121 -9.87 0.41 3.95
CA THR A 121 -8.45 0.22 4.30
C THR A 121 -7.63 1.37 3.72
N LEU A 122 -6.40 1.51 4.14
CA LEU A 122 -5.39 2.32 3.46
C LEU A 122 -4.00 1.78 3.77
N THR A 123 -3.29 1.35 2.74
CA THR A 123 -1.87 0.99 2.81
C THR A 123 -1.10 1.95 1.90
N LEU A 124 -0.17 2.68 2.51
CA LEU A 124 0.65 3.71 1.87
C LEU A 124 2.12 3.36 2.01
N ALA A 125 2.85 3.35 0.90
CA ALA A 125 4.30 3.29 0.85
C ALA A 125 4.84 4.62 0.31
N LEU A 126 5.75 5.23 1.05
CA LEU A 126 6.47 6.45 0.68
C LEU A 126 7.95 6.12 0.53
N LEU A 127 8.44 6.16 -0.69
CA LEU A 127 9.86 6.09 -1.00
C LEU A 127 10.44 7.51 -0.98
N LEU A 128 11.47 7.74 -0.20
CA LEU A 128 12.23 8.99 -0.17
C LEU A 128 13.72 8.62 -0.21
N GLU A 129 14.35 8.77 -1.37
CA GLU A 129 15.69 8.28 -1.65
C GLU A 129 15.85 6.78 -1.34
N ASN A 130 16.70 6.43 -0.38
CA ASN A 130 16.98 5.06 0.06
C ASN A 130 16.14 4.63 1.27
N ASP A 131 15.12 5.40 1.62
CA ASP A 131 14.27 5.11 2.76
C ASP A 131 12.84 4.82 2.33
N LEU A 132 12.33 3.66 2.71
CA LEU A 132 10.94 3.29 2.58
C LEU A 132 10.24 3.56 3.91
N TYR A 133 9.27 4.44 3.89
CA TYR A 133 8.32 4.62 5.00
C TYR A 133 6.97 4.06 4.59
N PHE A 134 6.22 3.57 5.55
CA PHE A 134 4.87 3.12 5.28
C PHE A 134 3.91 3.43 6.41
N GLY A 135 2.66 3.61 6.04
CA GLY A 135 1.54 3.70 6.94
C GLY A 135 0.46 2.69 6.54
N HIS A 136 -0.24 2.13 7.54
CA HIS A 136 -1.20 1.07 7.28
C HIS A 136 -2.37 1.09 8.25
N ILE A 137 -3.58 0.85 7.72
CA ILE A 137 -4.80 0.54 8.45
C ILE A 137 -5.69 -0.37 7.59
N GLY A 138 -6.14 -1.50 8.13
CA GLY A 138 -6.96 -2.50 7.44
C GLY A 138 -6.23 -3.81 7.22
N ASP A 139 -6.50 -4.50 6.12
CA ASP A 139 -5.91 -5.77 5.73
C ASP A 139 -5.35 -5.79 4.28
N SER A 140 -5.34 -4.64 3.59
CA SER A 140 -4.50 -4.49 2.40
C SER A 140 -3.04 -4.60 2.80
N ARG A 141 -2.20 -5.20 1.97
CA ARG A 141 -0.84 -5.57 2.37
C ARG A 141 0.23 -4.82 1.58
N LEU A 142 1.36 -4.57 2.24
CA LEU A 142 2.63 -4.17 1.64
C LEU A 142 3.65 -5.28 1.86
N TYR A 143 4.12 -5.87 0.77
CA TYR A 143 5.21 -6.84 0.77
C TYR A 143 6.50 -6.20 0.29
N LEU A 144 7.61 -6.69 0.83
CA LEU A 144 8.96 -6.35 0.39
C LEU A 144 9.72 -7.61 -0.02
N ARG A 145 10.47 -7.51 -1.11
CA ARG A 145 11.39 -8.53 -1.58
C ARG A 145 12.74 -7.92 -1.91
N SER A 146 13.80 -8.51 -1.39
CA SER A 146 15.20 -8.18 -1.74
C SER A 146 16.05 -9.46 -1.72
N LYS A 147 17.36 -9.34 -1.86
CA LYS A 147 18.24 -10.50 -1.71
C LYS A 147 18.32 -11.00 -0.27
N SER A 148 18.26 -10.08 0.69
CA SER A 148 18.35 -10.39 2.12
C SER A 148 16.99 -10.72 2.74
N ALA A 149 15.89 -10.23 2.15
CA ALA A 149 14.51 -10.50 2.55
C ALA A 149 13.76 -11.11 1.37
N GLU A 150 13.55 -12.44 1.38
CA GLU A 150 13.02 -13.15 0.20
C GLU A 150 11.67 -12.63 -0.27
N PHE A 151 10.69 -12.61 0.59
CA PHE A 151 9.37 -12.03 0.37
C PHE A 151 8.66 -11.98 1.73
N GLN A 152 8.42 -10.79 2.23
CA GLN A 152 7.83 -10.61 3.55
C GLN A 152 6.79 -9.50 3.55
N ALA A 153 5.69 -9.71 4.26
CA ALA A 153 4.75 -8.65 4.56
C ALA A 153 5.38 -7.69 5.58
N LEU A 154 5.37 -6.39 5.27
CA LEU A 154 5.76 -5.33 6.20
C LEU A 154 4.59 -4.86 7.05
N THR A 155 3.36 -5.10 6.60
CA THR A 155 2.11 -4.76 7.28
C THR A 155 1.54 -5.97 7.99
N GLN A 156 0.74 -5.74 9.03
CA GLN A 156 -0.01 -6.78 9.73
C GLN A 156 -1.51 -6.47 9.63
N ASP A 157 -2.30 -7.45 9.22
CA ASP A 157 -3.73 -7.27 9.01
C ASP A 157 -4.46 -6.87 10.29
N HIS A 158 -5.31 -5.86 10.20
CA HIS A 158 -6.22 -5.46 11.28
C HIS A 158 -7.55 -6.21 11.22
N SER A 159 -7.48 -7.51 10.92
CA SER A 159 -8.63 -8.40 10.89
C SER A 159 -8.85 -9.13 12.21
N LEU A 160 -10.11 -9.47 12.50
CA LEU A 160 -10.46 -10.24 13.69
C LEU A 160 -9.70 -11.58 13.74
N VAL A 161 -9.60 -12.26 12.62
CA VAL A 161 -8.94 -13.58 12.53
C VAL A 161 -7.45 -13.47 12.80
N ARG A 162 -6.76 -12.44 12.28
CA ARG A 162 -5.35 -12.20 12.58
C ARG A 162 -5.14 -12.00 14.08
N ARG A 163 -6.01 -11.24 14.74
CA ARG A 163 -5.96 -11.05 16.19
C ARG A 163 -6.16 -12.35 16.96
N LEU A 164 -7.05 -13.23 16.49
CA LEU A 164 -7.26 -14.55 17.12
C LEU A 164 -6.02 -15.45 16.97
N VAL A 165 -5.35 -15.40 15.81
CA VAL A 165 -4.07 -16.10 15.59
C VAL A 165 -2.98 -15.57 16.51
N ASP A 166 -2.82 -14.25 16.62
CA ASP A 166 -1.82 -13.62 17.51
C ASP A 166 -2.03 -13.96 18.99
N LEU A 167 -3.29 -14.19 19.39
CA LEU A 167 -3.64 -14.65 20.75
C LEU A 167 -3.52 -16.18 20.90
N GLY A 168 -3.13 -16.91 19.88
CA GLY A 168 -3.02 -18.37 19.88
C GLY A 168 -4.37 -19.09 20.03
N GLN A 169 -5.48 -18.43 19.70
CA GLN A 169 -6.83 -19.01 19.80
C GLN A 169 -7.21 -19.83 18.57
N ILE A 170 -6.68 -19.50 17.41
CA ILE A 170 -6.83 -20.26 16.17
C ILE A 170 -5.48 -20.30 15.43
N SER A 171 -5.29 -21.28 14.56
CA SER A 171 -4.15 -21.38 13.64
C SER A 171 -4.37 -20.53 12.38
N ASP A 172 -3.30 -20.25 11.62
CA ASP A 172 -3.40 -19.58 10.32
C ASP A 172 -4.31 -20.32 9.33
N MET A 173 -4.29 -21.66 9.35
CA MET A 173 -5.18 -22.50 8.53
C MET A 173 -6.66 -22.32 8.90
N GLU A 174 -6.97 -22.21 10.19
CA GLU A 174 -8.34 -21.95 10.67
C GLU A 174 -8.76 -20.52 10.33
N ALA A 175 -7.85 -19.55 10.42
CA ALA A 175 -8.11 -18.16 10.05
C ALA A 175 -8.50 -18.01 8.58
N ALA A 176 -7.81 -18.67 7.66
CA ALA A 176 -8.08 -18.63 6.23
C ALA A 176 -9.51 -19.09 5.87
N ASN A 177 -10.07 -20.02 6.64
CA ASN A 177 -11.42 -20.58 6.43
C ASN A 177 -12.47 -20.04 7.41
N HIS A 178 -12.13 -19.04 8.22
CA HIS A 178 -13.03 -18.54 9.27
C HIS A 178 -14.20 -17.75 8.69
N PRO A 179 -15.44 -17.92 9.18
CA PRO A 179 -16.60 -17.17 8.68
C PRO A 179 -16.48 -15.64 8.80
N GLN A 180 -15.67 -15.17 9.74
CA GLN A 180 -15.43 -13.74 10.00
C GLN A 180 -14.05 -13.28 9.50
N ARG A 181 -13.45 -13.94 8.50
CA ARG A 181 -12.11 -13.57 8.02
C ARG A 181 -12.04 -12.14 7.47
N ASN A 182 -13.12 -11.61 6.93
CA ASN A 182 -13.21 -10.26 6.37
C ASN A 182 -13.65 -9.20 7.40
N VAL A 183 -13.74 -9.55 8.70
CA VAL A 183 -14.13 -8.59 9.74
C VAL A 183 -12.90 -7.82 10.20
N LEU A 184 -12.88 -6.51 9.92
CA LEU A 184 -11.83 -5.61 10.36
C LEU A 184 -12.17 -4.97 11.71
N PHE A 185 -11.17 -4.93 12.60
CA PHE A 185 -11.27 -4.19 13.87
C PHE A 185 -10.67 -2.78 13.77
N ARG A 186 -9.97 -2.46 12.67
CA ARG A 186 -9.49 -1.11 12.34
C ARG A 186 -9.64 -0.84 10.84
N ALA A 187 -10.27 0.29 10.52
CA ALA A 187 -10.38 0.85 9.18
C ALA A 187 -10.60 2.35 9.26
N LEU A 188 -10.37 3.08 8.17
CA LEU A 188 -10.80 4.46 8.03
C LEU A 188 -12.34 4.52 7.96
N GLY A 189 -12.93 5.55 8.58
CA GLY A 189 -14.38 5.71 8.69
C GLY A 189 -14.98 5.11 9.97
N GLN A 190 -14.22 4.38 10.77
CA GLN A 190 -14.64 3.95 12.11
C GLN A 190 -14.43 5.08 13.12
N THR A 191 -15.39 5.28 14.04
CA THR A 191 -15.32 6.33 15.05
C THR A 191 -14.38 5.99 16.21
N ASP A 192 -14.27 4.70 16.52
CA ASP A 192 -13.45 4.18 17.61
C ASP A 192 -12.24 3.42 17.08
N GLY A 193 -11.13 3.50 17.82
CA GLY A 193 -9.95 2.69 17.55
C GLY A 193 -9.08 3.16 16.37
N PHE A 194 -9.27 4.38 15.86
CA PHE A 194 -8.39 4.93 14.83
C PHE A 194 -6.95 5.00 15.32
N LYS A 195 -6.12 4.19 14.72
CA LYS A 195 -4.67 4.17 14.94
C LYS A 195 -4.02 3.62 13.68
N THR A 196 -3.10 4.39 13.13
CA THR A 196 -2.27 3.99 11.98
C THR A 196 -1.04 3.25 12.48
N ASP A 197 -0.70 2.13 11.88
CA ASP A 197 0.59 1.51 12.08
C ASP A 197 1.58 2.15 11.11
N LEU A 198 2.72 2.59 11.63
CA LEU A 198 3.78 3.24 10.85
C LEU A 198 5.05 2.43 10.94
N GLY A 199 5.79 2.39 9.84
CA GLY A 199 7.07 1.71 9.78
C GLY A 199 8.06 2.39 8.84
N HIS A 200 9.33 2.00 9.00
CA HIS A 200 10.45 2.45 8.19
C HIS A 200 11.36 1.27 7.88
N TYR A 201 11.84 1.21 6.65
CA TYR A 201 12.78 0.19 6.18
C TYR A 201 13.85 0.86 5.31
N PRO A 202 15.13 0.83 5.72
CA PRO A 202 16.23 1.38 4.91
C PRO A 202 16.54 0.45 3.74
N LEU A 203 16.60 1.00 2.53
CA LEU A 203 16.88 0.27 1.31
C LEU A 203 18.39 0.29 1.04
N THR A 204 19.04 -0.82 1.29
CA THR A 204 20.51 -0.98 1.11
C THR A 204 20.90 -1.78 -0.12
N GLU A 205 19.89 -2.31 -0.83
CA GLU A 205 20.05 -3.15 -2.01
C GLU A 205 18.82 -3.02 -2.93
N PRO A 206 18.90 -3.45 -4.21
CA PRO A 206 17.75 -3.50 -5.09
C PRO A 206 16.58 -4.24 -4.46
N THR A 207 15.42 -3.59 -4.44
CA THR A 207 14.24 -4.04 -3.71
C THR A 207 13.00 -3.97 -4.58
N GLN A 208 12.09 -4.89 -4.37
CA GLN A 208 10.76 -4.91 -4.99
C GLN A 208 9.70 -4.76 -3.91
N LEU A 209 8.68 -3.95 -4.21
CA LEU A 209 7.52 -3.77 -3.34
C LEU A 209 6.27 -4.27 -4.07
N LEU A 210 5.36 -4.87 -3.32
CA LEU A 210 4.02 -5.22 -3.78
C LEU A 210 3.00 -4.66 -2.79
N LEU A 211 2.15 -3.74 -3.25
CA LEU A 211 0.98 -3.31 -2.51
C LEU A 211 -0.24 -3.96 -3.15
N CYS A 212 -1.11 -4.55 -2.34
CA CYS A 212 -2.34 -5.15 -2.87
C CYS A 212 -3.48 -5.16 -1.85
N THR A 213 -4.71 -5.21 -2.37
CA THR A 213 -5.92 -5.48 -1.60
C THR A 213 -6.13 -6.98 -1.40
N ASP A 214 -7.11 -7.36 -0.57
CA ASP A 214 -7.40 -8.76 -0.22
C ASP A 214 -7.89 -9.59 -1.42
N GLY A 215 -8.43 -8.96 -2.45
CA GLY A 215 -8.76 -9.62 -3.72
C GLY A 215 -7.58 -10.29 -4.42
N LEU A 216 -6.34 -9.89 -4.11
CA LEU A 216 -5.15 -10.61 -4.56
C LEU A 216 -4.70 -11.65 -3.53
N TRP A 217 -4.26 -11.24 -2.35
CA TRP A 217 -3.63 -12.13 -1.37
C TRP A 217 -4.61 -13.11 -0.72
N GLY A 218 -5.90 -12.83 -0.76
CA GLY A 218 -6.95 -13.72 -0.27
C GLY A 218 -7.27 -14.89 -1.20
N LEU A 219 -6.82 -14.84 -2.47
CA LEU A 219 -7.06 -15.86 -3.49
C LEU A 219 -5.78 -16.55 -3.97
N VAL A 220 -4.63 -15.89 -3.84
CA VAL A 220 -3.34 -16.36 -4.38
C VAL A 220 -2.37 -16.55 -3.23
N GLU A 221 -1.80 -17.73 -3.12
CA GLU A 221 -0.80 -18.05 -2.11
C GLU A 221 0.50 -17.26 -2.34
N GLU A 222 1.21 -16.92 -1.26
CA GLU A 222 2.44 -16.11 -1.34
C GLU A 222 3.52 -16.75 -2.23
N GLU A 223 3.58 -18.08 -2.29
CA GLU A 223 4.49 -18.81 -3.18
C GLU A 223 4.18 -18.54 -4.65
N ASP A 224 2.91 -18.50 -5.03
CA ASP A 224 2.49 -18.24 -6.42
C ASP A 224 2.68 -16.77 -6.80
N LEU A 225 2.46 -15.83 -5.87
CA LEU A 225 2.82 -14.42 -6.04
C LEU A 225 4.32 -14.29 -6.34
N LEU A 226 5.15 -14.91 -5.51
CA LEU A 226 6.60 -14.87 -5.65
C LEU A 226 7.08 -15.52 -6.96
N ASN A 227 6.49 -16.65 -7.35
CA ASN A 227 6.82 -17.34 -8.59
C ASN A 227 6.47 -16.49 -9.80
N THR A 228 5.32 -15.81 -9.80
CA THR A 228 4.91 -14.88 -10.85
C THR A 228 5.88 -13.71 -10.96
N ILE A 229 6.26 -13.10 -9.84
CA ILE A 229 7.22 -12.00 -9.80
C ILE A 229 8.61 -12.45 -10.33
N LYS A 230 9.06 -13.65 -9.95
CA LYS A 230 10.35 -14.18 -10.41
C LYS A 230 10.37 -14.56 -11.90
N ALA A 231 9.24 -14.99 -12.43
CA ALA A 231 9.12 -15.43 -13.83
C ALA A 231 8.93 -14.25 -14.80
N ALA A 232 8.54 -13.07 -14.32
CA ALA A 232 8.27 -11.91 -15.13
C ALA A 232 9.50 -11.43 -15.90
N LYS A 233 9.29 -11.07 -17.18
CA LYS A 233 10.32 -10.50 -18.04
C LYS A 233 10.43 -9.00 -17.83
N ALA A 234 11.55 -8.42 -18.25
CA ALA A 234 11.85 -7.00 -18.02
C ALA A 234 10.79 -6.00 -18.54
N ASP A 235 10.04 -6.39 -19.58
CA ASP A 235 9.01 -5.54 -20.21
C ASP A 235 7.58 -5.98 -19.88
N GLU A 236 7.42 -6.92 -18.94
CA GLU A 236 6.11 -7.46 -18.57
C GLU A 236 5.45 -6.59 -17.50
N ASP A 237 4.15 -6.31 -17.65
CA ASP A 237 3.36 -5.66 -16.63
C ASP A 237 3.01 -6.66 -15.52
N ILE A 238 3.87 -6.68 -14.50
CA ILE A 238 3.74 -7.60 -13.36
C ILE A 238 2.43 -7.37 -12.60
N ALA A 239 2.00 -6.11 -12.47
CA ALA A 239 0.76 -5.81 -11.78
C ALA A 239 -0.45 -6.40 -12.51
N GLN A 240 -0.46 -6.31 -13.84
CA GLN A 240 -1.49 -6.93 -14.67
C GLN A 240 -1.45 -8.46 -14.56
N ALA A 241 -0.28 -9.08 -14.62
CA ALA A 241 -0.13 -10.53 -14.49
C ALA A 241 -0.65 -11.04 -13.13
N LEU A 242 -0.39 -10.32 -12.03
CA LEU A 242 -0.90 -10.66 -10.70
C LEU A 242 -2.43 -10.51 -10.62
N CYS A 243 -3.02 -9.46 -11.21
CA CYS A 243 -4.46 -9.32 -11.32
C CYS A 243 -5.11 -10.49 -12.10
N GLU A 244 -4.49 -10.89 -13.20
CA GLU A 244 -4.97 -12.02 -14.00
C GLU A 244 -4.89 -13.34 -13.23
N LEU A 245 -3.83 -13.55 -12.45
CA LEU A 245 -3.67 -14.72 -11.59
C LEU A 245 -4.81 -14.80 -10.56
N ALA A 246 -5.14 -13.70 -9.90
CA ALA A 246 -6.27 -13.65 -8.95
C ALA A 246 -7.62 -13.89 -9.63
N ASN A 247 -7.83 -13.34 -10.85
CA ASN A 247 -9.04 -13.61 -11.63
C ASN A 247 -9.16 -15.09 -12.01
N GLN A 248 -8.05 -15.75 -12.37
CA GLN A 248 -8.02 -17.20 -12.67
C GLN A 248 -8.28 -18.03 -11.42
N ALA A 249 -7.90 -17.55 -10.23
CA ALA A 249 -8.21 -18.17 -8.94
C ALA A 249 -9.67 -17.95 -8.48
N GLY A 250 -10.48 -17.28 -9.30
CA GLY A 250 -11.91 -17.09 -9.06
C GLY A 250 -12.38 -15.65 -9.03
N GLY A 251 -11.49 -14.67 -8.78
CA GLY A 251 -11.78 -13.24 -8.82
C GLY A 251 -12.99 -12.84 -8.00
N THR A 252 -13.08 -13.31 -6.75
CA THR A 252 -14.27 -13.14 -5.92
C THR A 252 -14.46 -11.74 -5.37
N ASP A 253 -13.43 -10.89 -5.47
CA ASP A 253 -13.46 -9.51 -5.04
C ASP A 253 -12.79 -8.55 -6.03
N ASN A 254 -12.83 -7.24 -5.75
CA ASN A 254 -12.02 -6.24 -6.43
C ASN A 254 -10.54 -6.52 -6.16
N ILE A 255 -9.70 -6.32 -7.16
CA ILE A 255 -8.27 -6.60 -7.10
C ILE A 255 -7.53 -5.32 -7.46
N SER A 256 -6.73 -4.81 -6.53
CA SER A 256 -5.85 -3.67 -6.79
C SER A 256 -4.41 -4.06 -6.48
N VAL A 257 -3.52 -3.78 -7.42
CA VAL A 257 -2.10 -4.16 -7.35
C VAL A 257 -1.24 -2.97 -7.77
N ILE A 258 -0.22 -2.68 -6.97
CA ILE A 258 0.90 -1.81 -7.35
C ILE A 258 2.18 -2.59 -7.10
N PHE A 259 2.97 -2.76 -8.14
CA PHE A 259 4.30 -3.36 -8.06
C PHE A 259 5.36 -2.30 -8.32
N VAL A 260 6.40 -2.23 -7.50
CA VAL A 260 7.47 -1.24 -7.62
C VAL A 260 8.81 -1.95 -7.62
N GLU A 261 9.63 -1.66 -8.59
CA GLU A 261 11.03 -2.10 -8.65
C GLU A 261 11.95 -0.92 -8.35
N ILE A 262 12.76 -1.05 -7.31
CA ILE A 262 13.72 -0.04 -6.84
C ILE A 262 15.12 -0.58 -7.08
N ARG A 263 15.92 0.19 -7.83
CA ARG A 263 17.28 -0.15 -8.24
C ARG A 263 18.25 0.91 -7.80
#